data_2b8ee1487e0e1a013d1cb1df8b121316
#
_entry.id   2b8ee1487e0e1a013d1cb1df8b121316
#
_cell.length_a   1.000
_cell.length_b   1.000
_cell.length_c   1.000
_cell.angle_alpha   90.00
_cell.angle_beta   90.00
_cell.angle_gamma   90.00
#
_symmetry.space_group_name_H-M   'P 1'
#
loop_
_entity.id
_entity.type
_entity.pdbx_description
1 polymer ?
#
loop_
_entity_poly.entity_id
_entity_poly.type
_entity_poly.pdbx_seq_one_letter_code
_entity_poly.pdbx_strand_id
1 'polypeptide(L)'
;MGKNLCELLKIHRLKEFERVFEFGCGTGEFSQKLQKNIIFKDYVRNDILDYKSEFEVEIFDMNCIPKAFFEGQKFDLIASNATLQWLKNDIFTNLHTLLKKDGILLLSSFGEENLREIKSLTGLSLPYKSLKEHRNLLKNFEILELKEELNQLKFESALEAFRHLKLSGVNSLGRFYLGKKTLLKMQENFNNSLTYHSIYILCQKRIK
;
A
#
# COMPACT_ATOMS: atom_id res chain seq x y z
N MET A 1 -6.07 6.65 0.60
CA MET A 1 -5.26 5.82 1.53
C MET A 1 -4.18 6.67 2.22
N GLY A 2 -3.24 7.33 1.54
CA GLY A 2 -2.13 8.06 2.18
C GLY A 2 -2.55 9.12 3.21
N LYS A 3 -3.68 9.82 3.02
CA LYS A 3 -4.23 10.74 4.04
C LYS A 3 -4.58 10.00 5.34
N ASN A 4 -5.21 8.83 5.23
CA ASN A 4 -5.62 8.04 6.40
C ASN A 4 -4.41 7.49 7.17
N LEU A 5 -3.31 7.15 6.47
CA LEU A 5 -2.05 6.77 7.12
C LEU A 5 -1.48 7.94 7.97
N CYS A 6 -1.44 9.15 7.40
CA CYS A 6 -1.00 10.33 8.16
C CYS A 6 -1.92 10.61 9.36
N GLU A 7 -3.22 10.36 9.23
CA GLU A 7 -4.18 10.55 10.33
C GLU A 7 -3.94 9.53 11.46
N LEU A 8 -3.58 8.28 11.14
CA LEU A 8 -3.20 7.30 12.16
C LEU A 8 -2.01 7.77 13.00
N LEU A 9 -0.97 8.33 12.38
CA LEU A 9 0.16 8.89 13.11
C LEU A 9 -0.28 10.00 14.08
N LYS A 10 -1.19 10.88 13.65
CA LYS A 10 -1.71 11.96 14.51
C LYS A 10 -2.51 11.42 15.69
N ILE A 11 -3.42 10.48 15.46
CA ILE A 11 -4.25 9.85 16.50
C ILE A 11 -3.34 9.23 17.58
N HIS A 12 -2.28 8.54 17.17
CA HIS A 12 -1.33 7.89 18.07
C HIS A 12 -0.20 8.83 18.55
N ARG A 13 -0.25 10.13 18.21
CA ARG A 13 0.73 11.16 18.58
C ARG A 13 2.17 10.84 18.16
N LEU A 14 2.33 10.11 17.07
CA LEU A 14 3.60 9.72 16.47
C LEU A 14 4.00 10.78 15.44
N LYS A 15 4.98 11.62 15.76
CA LYS A 15 5.32 12.78 14.93
C LYS A 15 6.81 12.89 14.62
N GLU A 16 7.69 12.43 15.52
CA GLU A 16 9.13 12.66 15.44
C GLU A 16 9.87 11.35 15.16
N PHE A 17 10.70 11.36 14.12
CA PHE A 17 11.49 10.20 13.70
C PHE A 17 12.88 10.70 13.29
N GLU A 18 13.92 9.94 13.59
CA GLU A 18 15.25 10.26 13.08
C GLU A 18 15.39 9.82 11.62
N ARG A 19 15.10 8.54 11.36
CA ARG A 19 15.26 7.94 10.04
C ARG A 19 13.97 7.29 9.57
N VAL A 20 13.51 7.71 8.42
CA VAL A 20 12.29 7.20 7.76
C VAL A 20 12.68 6.43 6.51
N PHE A 21 12.06 5.27 6.31
CA PHE A 21 12.14 4.51 5.07
C PHE A 21 10.75 4.36 4.47
N GLU A 22 10.60 4.81 3.23
CA GLU A 22 9.39 4.59 2.44
C GLU A 22 9.70 3.67 1.28
N PHE A 23 8.99 2.55 1.16
CA PHE A 23 9.10 1.66 0.01
C PHE A 23 7.85 1.72 -0.87
N GLY A 24 8.05 1.53 -2.18
CA GLY A 24 6.99 1.68 -3.17
C GLY A 24 6.49 3.12 -3.26
N CYS A 25 7.42 4.08 -3.27
CA CYS A 25 7.10 5.51 -3.23
C CYS A 25 6.45 6.02 -4.52
N GLY A 26 6.59 5.31 -5.65
CA GLY A 26 6.05 5.71 -6.95
C GLY A 26 6.51 7.09 -7.37
N THR A 27 5.56 7.94 -7.71
CA THR A 27 5.81 9.36 -8.08
C THR A 27 6.07 10.28 -6.88
N GLY A 28 6.07 9.76 -5.64
CA GLY A 28 6.32 10.54 -4.42
C GLY A 28 5.09 11.26 -3.84
N GLU A 29 3.89 10.97 -4.32
CA GLU A 29 2.67 11.63 -3.80
C GLU A 29 2.45 11.35 -2.31
N PHE A 30 2.70 10.13 -1.85
CA PHE A 30 2.60 9.79 -0.44
C PHE A 30 3.79 10.36 0.34
N SER A 31 5.00 10.33 -0.22
CA SER A 31 6.19 10.96 0.38
C SER A 31 5.94 12.41 0.75
N GLN A 32 5.41 13.22 -0.18
CA GLN A 32 5.08 14.62 0.06
C GLN A 32 4.03 14.80 1.17
N LYS A 33 3.03 13.93 1.23
CA LYS A 33 2.00 13.97 2.27
C LYS A 33 2.59 13.60 3.63
N LEU A 34 3.38 12.53 3.70
CA LEU A 34 3.97 12.05 4.93
C LEU A 34 4.94 13.09 5.52
N GLN A 35 5.84 13.65 4.72
CA GLN A 35 6.80 14.66 5.13
C GLN A 35 6.16 15.92 5.72
N LYS A 36 4.98 16.31 5.26
CA LYS A 36 4.21 17.45 5.82
C LYS A 36 3.60 17.15 7.20
N ASN A 37 3.56 15.89 7.61
CA ASN A 37 2.89 15.44 8.83
C ASN A 37 3.84 14.92 9.91
N ILE A 38 5.14 14.79 9.61
CA ILE A 38 6.17 14.28 10.54
C ILE A 38 7.39 15.21 10.57
N ILE A 39 8.18 15.09 11.63
CA ILE A 39 9.51 15.68 11.77
C ILE A 39 10.52 14.54 11.61
N PHE A 40 11.51 14.71 10.74
CA PHE A 40 12.52 13.68 10.47
C PHE A 40 13.89 14.34 10.19
N LYS A 41 14.97 13.55 10.31
CA LYS A 41 16.33 13.96 9.94
C LYS A 41 16.75 13.40 8.60
N ASP A 42 16.43 12.12 8.37
CA ASP A 42 16.81 11.38 7.17
C ASP A 42 15.58 10.64 6.60
N TYR A 43 15.42 10.68 5.28
CA TYR A 43 14.27 10.08 4.60
C TYR A 43 14.73 9.32 3.35
N VAL A 44 14.78 8.01 3.45
CA VAL A 44 15.16 7.09 2.38
C VAL A 44 13.91 6.61 1.65
N ARG A 45 13.92 6.64 0.33
CA ARG A 45 12.85 6.15 -0.54
C ARG A 45 13.32 4.98 -1.36
N ASN A 46 12.41 4.07 -1.63
CA ASN A 46 12.64 2.96 -2.56
C ASN A 46 11.45 2.78 -3.49
N ASP A 47 11.74 2.38 -4.70
CA ASP A 47 10.78 1.78 -5.62
C ASP A 47 11.45 0.74 -6.52
N ILE A 48 10.68 -0.11 -7.18
CA ILE A 48 11.19 -1.06 -8.16
C ILE A 48 11.48 -0.38 -9.51
N LEU A 49 10.84 0.77 -9.77
CA LEU A 49 10.97 1.56 -10.99
C LEU A 49 11.44 2.98 -10.68
N ASP A 50 12.26 3.54 -11.58
CA ASP A 50 12.57 4.95 -11.59
C ASP A 50 11.44 5.75 -12.27
N TYR A 51 10.57 6.36 -11.45
CA TYR A 51 9.53 7.25 -11.95
C TYR A 51 10.00 8.66 -12.28
N LYS A 52 11.33 8.92 -12.24
CA LYS A 52 11.93 10.24 -12.45
C LYS A 52 11.27 11.32 -11.58
N SER A 53 10.98 10.96 -10.34
CA SER A 53 10.46 11.89 -9.35
C SER A 53 11.51 12.96 -9.01
N GLU A 54 11.10 14.05 -8.38
CA GLU A 54 12.00 15.08 -7.85
C GLU A 54 12.86 14.60 -6.66
N PHE A 55 12.58 13.40 -6.15
CA PHE A 55 13.25 12.80 -4.99
C PHE A 55 14.32 11.81 -5.43
N GLU A 56 15.37 11.70 -4.65
CA GLU A 56 16.29 10.58 -4.71
C GLU A 56 15.62 9.29 -4.27
N VAL A 57 15.73 8.23 -5.06
CA VAL A 57 15.05 6.95 -4.86
C VAL A 57 16.05 5.80 -5.06
N GLU A 58 16.12 4.91 -4.08
CA GLU A 58 16.84 3.64 -4.16
C GLU A 58 16.04 2.65 -5.04
N ILE A 59 16.62 2.22 -6.16
CA ILE A 59 15.92 1.36 -7.12
C ILE A 59 16.26 -0.10 -6.87
N PHE A 60 15.32 -0.83 -6.24
CA PHE A 60 15.41 -2.28 -6.06
C PHE A 60 14.05 -2.89 -5.73
N ASP A 61 13.90 -4.20 -6.00
CA ASP A 61 12.71 -4.98 -5.63
C ASP A 61 12.72 -5.29 -4.12
N MET A 62 11.69 -4.87 -3.41
CA MET A 62 11.51 -5.19 -1.98
C MET A 62 11.39 -6.69 -1.69
N ASN A 63 11.08 -7.53 -2.68
CA ASN A 63 11.15 -8.99 -2.54
C ASN A 63 12.59 -9.53 -2.59
N CYS A 64 13.58 -8.69 -2.95
CA CYS A 64 15.00 -9.02 -3.09
C CYS A 64 15.88 -7.86 -2.59
N ILE A 65 15.70 -7.45 -1.31
CA ILE A 65 16.42 -6.31 -0.72
C ILE A 65 17.94 -6.55 -0.80
N PRO A 66 18.73 -5.62 -1.37
CA PRO A 66 20.17 -5.77 -1.46
C PRO A 66 20.82 -5.92 -0.08
N LYS A 67 21.78 -6.83 0.03
CA LYS A 67 22.47 -7.11 1.30
C LYS A 67 23.13 -5.86 1.89
N ALA A 68 23.76 -5.05 1.05
CA ALA A 68 24.38 -3.78 1.46
C ALA A 68 23.40 -2.80 2.08
N PHE A 69 22.17 -2.71 1.52
CA PHE A 69 21.09 -1.90 2.09
C PHE A 69 20.65 -2.46 3.44
N PHE A 70 20.56 -3.79 3.55
CA PHE A 70 20.05 -4.48 4.72
C PHE A 70 21.00 -4.38 5.94
N GLU A 71 22.31 -4.50 5.71
CA GLU A 71 23.31 -4.62 6.81
C GLU A 71 23.60 -3.29 7.52
N GLY A 72 23.43 -2.15 6.85
CA GLY A 72 23.79 -0.83 7.41
C GLY A 72 22.63 0.03 7.90
N GLN A 73 21.39 -0.40 7.68
CA GLN A 73 20.23 0.49 7.81
C GLN A 73 19.30 0.10 8.97
N LYS A 74 18.93 1.08 9.77
CA LYS A 74 17.89 0.95 10.80
C LYS A 74 17.03 2.20 10.82
N PHE A 75 15.70 2.01 10.89
CA PHE A 75 14.71 3.06 10.74
C PHE A 75 13.78 3.16 11.95
N ASP A 76 13.41 4.37 12.30
CA ASP A 76 12.41 4.63 13.33
C ASP A 76 10.99 4.47 12.79
N LEU A 77 10.81 4.83 11.51
CA LEU A 77 9.56 4.64 10.78
C LEU A 77 9.85 3.93 9.46
N ILE A 78 9.10 2.87 9.20
CA ILE A 78 8.98 2.30 7.85
C ILE A 78 7.55 2.51 7.37
N ALA A 79 7.39 3.16 6.23
CA ALA A 79 6.09 3.52 5.67
C ALA A 79 5.92 2.97 4.25
N SER A 80 4.68 2.66 3.87
CA SER A 80 4.32 2.33 2.49
C SER A 80 2.84 2.50 2.24
N ASN A 81 2.49 3.01 1.07
CA ASN A 81 1.11 3.20 0.67
C ASN A 81 0.77 2.36 -0.57
N ALA A 82 -0.13 1.37 -0.39
CA ALA A 82 -0.66 0.54 -1.47
C ALA A 82 0.40 -0.26 -2.28
N THR A 83 1.41 -0.82 -1.59
CA THR A 83 2.47 -1.64 -2.22
C THR A 83 2.45 -3.10 -1.75
N LEU A 84 1.96 -3.37 -0.52
CA LEU A 84 2.03 -4.71 0.10
C LEU A 84 1.41 -5.83 -0.74
N GLN A 85 0.40 -5.54 -1.54
CA GLN A 85 -0.26 -6.55 -2.39
C GLN A 85 0.64 -7.14 -3.48
N TRP A 86 1.81 -6.55 -3.71
CA TRP A 86 2.82 -7.00 -4.68
C TRP A 86 3.95 -7.80 -4.03
N LEU A 87 3.98 -7.83 -2.68
CA LEU A 87 5.09 -8.38 -1.93
C LEU A 87 4.78 -9.76 -1.35
N LYS A 88 5.83 -10.57 -1.20
CA LYS A 88 5.77 -11.87 -0.54
C LYS A 88 5.59 -11.70 0.98
N ASN A 89 5.11 -12.76 1.64
CA ASN A 89 4.81 -12.72 3.08
C ASN A 89 6.06 -12.56 3.98
N ASP A 90 7.23 -12.98 3.51
CA ASP A 90 8.50 -12.87 4.22
C ASP A 90 8.97 -11.41 4.35
N ILE A 91 8.38 -10.48 3.59
CA ILE A 91 8.67 -9.05 3.73
C ILE A 91 8.55 -8.57 5.18
N PHE A 92 7.58 -9.07 5.96
CA PHE A 92 7.40 -8.65 7.35
C PHE A 92 8.58 -9.01 8.25
N THR A 93 9.29 -10.11 7.96
CA THR A 93 10.55 -10.47 8.64
C THR A 93 11.66 -9.47 8.31
N ASN A 94 11.76 -9.09 7.05
CA ASN A 94 12.73 -8.09 6.59
C ASN A 94 12.44 -6.71 7.21
N LEU A 95 11.18 -6.26 7.19
CA LEU A 95 10.77 -5.00 7.80
C LEU A 95 11.03 -4.98 9.30
N HIS A 96 10.75 -6.08 10.01
CA HIS A 96 11.08 -6.22 11.42
C HIS A 96 12.59 -6.08 11.68
N THR A 97 13.43 -6.64 10.81
CA THR A 97 14.88 -6.53 10.93
C THR A 97 15.37 -5.11 10.65
N LEU A 98 14.78 -4.40 9.68
CA LEU A 98 15.13 -3.02 9.33
C LEU A 98 14.68 -1.98 10.37
N LEU A 99 13.68 -2.29 11.19
CA LEU A 99 13.23 -1.38 12.25
C LEU A 99 14.20 -1.35 13.43
N LYS A 100 14.43 -0.16 13.98
CA LYS A 100 15.05 0.05 15.31
C LYS A 100 14.17 -0.59 16.39
N LYS A 101 14.71 -0.66 17.61
CA LYS A 101 13.91 -0.93 18.81
C LYS A 101 12.79 0.11 18.90
N ASP A 102 11.57 -0.31 19.22
CA ASP A 102 10.38 0.52 19.31
C ASP A 102 9.98 1.25 18.00
N GLY A 103 10.63 0.89 16.88
CA GLY A 103 10.34 1.47 15.57
C GLY A 103 8.93 1.15 15.08
N ILE A 104 8.38 2.05 14.28
CA ILE A 104 7.00 2.06 13.80
C ILE A 104 6.91 1.55 12.37
N LEU A 105 5.91 0.73 12.11
CA LEU A 105 5.51 0.26 10.79
C LEU A 105 4.15 0.86 10.43
N LEU A 106 4.10 1.67 9.37
CA LEU A 106 2.92 2.37 8.87
C LEU A 106 2.63 1.96 7.42
N LEU A 107 1.65 1.09 7.21
CA LEU A 107 1.40 0.50 5.91
C LEU A 107 -0.06 0.60 5.51
N SER A 108 -0.30 0.63 4.20
CA SER A 108 -1.61 0.32 3.65
C SER A 108 -1.53 -0.76 2.56
N SER A 109 -2.62 -1.47 2.40
CA SER A 109 -2.81 -2.50 1.40
C SER A 109 -4.25 -2.51 0.91
N PHE A 110 -4.55 -3.39 -0.02
CA PHE A 110 -5.92 -3.70 -0.40
C PHE A 110 -6.34 -5.05 0.18
N GLY A 111 -7.62 -5.16 0.56
CA GLY A 111 -8.25 -6.34 1.09
C GLY A 111 -9.00 -7.15 0.03
N GLU A 112 -9.56 -8.28 0.43
CA GLU A 112 -10.13 -9.32 -0.45
C GLU A 112 -11.32 -8.86 -1.31
N GLU A 113 -12.05 -7.83 -0.87
CA GLU A 113 -13.17 -7.24 -1.59
C GLU A 113 -12.75 -6.16 -2.60
N ASN A 114 -11.43 -5.89 -2.73
CA ASN A 114 -10.96 -4.83 -3.61
C ASN A 114 -11.23 -5.17 -5.08
N LEU A 115 -11.90 -4.25 -5.78
CA LEU A 115 -12.28 -4.39 -7.19
C LEU A 115 -13.04 -5.70 -7.49
N ARG A 116 -13.91 -6.13 -6.57
CA ARG A 116 -14.71 -7.37 -6.72
C ARG A 116 -15.56 -7.38 -7.99
N GLU A 117 -15.98 -6.21 -8.48
CA GLU A 117 -16.71 -6.05 -9.72
C GLU A 117 -15.84 -6.48 -10.92
N ILE A 118 -14.57 -6.08 -10.94
CA ILE A 118 -13.62 -6.45 -12.00
C ILE A 118 -13.33 -7.94 -11.96
N LYS A 119 -13.10 -8.49 -10.76
CA LYS A 119 -12.93 -9.93 -10.57
C LYS A 119 -14.13 -10.72 -11.12
N SER A 120 -15.35 -10.28 -10.80
CA SER A 120 -16.58 -10.90 -11.29
C SER A 120 -16.74 -10.83 -12.81
N LEU A 121 -16.37 -9.71 -13.43
CA LEU A 121 -16.53 -9.50 -14.87
C LEU A 121 -15.45 -10.15 -15.72
N THR A 122 -14.22 -10.26 -15.20
CA THR A 122 -13.04 -10.63 -15.99
C THR A 122 -12.32 -11.88 -15.48
N GLY A 123 -12.60 -12.31 -14.26
CA GLY A 123 -11.84 -13.36 -13.56
C GLY A 123 -10.48 -12.89 -13.03
N LEU A 124 -10.07 -11.63 -13.29
CA LEU A 124 -8.77 -11.11 -12.92
C LEU A 124 -8.82 -10.43 -11.56
N SER A 125 -7.88 -10.77 -10.70
CA SER A 125 -7.68 -10.17 -9.38
C SER A 125 -6.25 -10.42 -8.90
N LEU A 126 -5.73 -9.56 -8.04
CA LEU A 126 -4.55 -9.89 -7.25
C LEU A 126 -4.94 -10.82 -6.09
N PRO A 127 -3.98 -11.56 -5.51
CA PRO A 127 -4.20 -12.35 -4.31
C PRO A 127 -4.28 -11.46 -3.06
N TYR A 128 -5.32 -10.62 -3.01
CA TYR A 128 -5.55 -9.74 -1.87
C TYR A 128 -5.79 -10.55 -0.59
N LYS A 129 -5.23 -10.07 0.51
CA LYS A 129 -5.33 -10.71 1.83
C LYS A 129 -6.44 -10.10 2.65
N SER A 130 -7.13 -10.93 3.42
CA SER A 130 -8.10 -10.50 4.43
C SER A 130 -7.42 -9.81 5.61
N LEU A 131 -8.21 -9.08 6.41
CA LEU A 131 -7.73 -8.48 7.66
C LEU A 131 -7.14 -9.52 8.62
N LYS A 132 -7.73 -10.73 8.68
CA LYS A 132 -7.26 -11.86 9.49
C LYS A 132 -5.87 -12.33 9.04
N GLU A 133 -5.64 -12.44 7.75
CA GLU A 133 -4.34 -12.84 7.19
C GLU A 133 -3.26 -11.78 7.48
N HIS A 134 -3.60 -10.48 7.33
CA HIS A 134 -2.69 -9.42 7.73
C HIS A 134 -2.34 -9.49 9.21
N ARG A 135 -3.32 -9.72 10.10
CA ARG A 135 -3.08 -9.92 11.54
C ARG A 135 -2.11 -11.06 11.82
N ASN A 136 -2.23 -12.18 11.10
CA ASN A 136 -1.33 -13.33 11.25
C ASN A 136 0.10 -13.03 10.81
N LEU A 137 0.30 -12.20 9.78
CA LEU A 137 1.61 -11.77 9.32
C LEU A 137 2.31 -10.83 10.31
N LEU A 138 1.54 -10.12 11.12
CA LEU A 138 2.01 -9.14 12.11
C LEU A 138 2.33 -9.74 13.50
N LYS A 139 2.41 -11.06 13.65
CA LYS A 139 2.60 -11.75 14.96
C LYS A 139 3.85 -11.30 15.74
N ASN A 140 4.88 -10.80 15.04
CA ASN A 140 6.12 -10.31 15.65
C ASN A 140 6.08 -8.81 15.98
N PHE A 141 4.95 -8.16 15.76
CA PHE A 141 4.72 -6.74 16.03
C PHE A 141 3.66 -6.57 17.11
N GLU A 142 3.71 -5.45 17.80
CA GLU A 142 2.59 -4.94 18.58
C GLU A 142 1.69 -4.14 17.65
N ILE A 143 0.43 -4.58 17.49
CA ILE A 143 -0.53 -3.91 16.62
C ILE A 143 -1.14 -2.75 17.38
N LEU A 144 -0.84 -1.52 16.99
CA LEU A 144 -1.43 -0.31 17.52
C LEU A 144 -2.77 -0.01 16.86
N GLU A 145 -2.86 -0.21 15.54
CA GLU A 145 -4.08 -0.08 14.75
C GLU A 145 -4.06 -1.06 13.58
N LEU A 146 -5.17 -1.75 13.36
CA LEU A 146 -5.39 -2.60 12.18
C LEU A 146 -6.86 -2.49 11.82
N LYS A 147 -7.16 -1.73 10.77
CA LYS A 147 -8.52 -1.47 10.32
C LYS A 147 -8.69 -1.62 8.83
N GLU A 148 -9.92 -1.80 8.41
CA GLU A 148 -10.31 -1.86 7.02
C GLU A 148 -11.42 -0.85 6.72
N GLU A 149 -11.49 -0.41 5.47
CA GLU A 149 -12.52 0.51 4.98
C GLU A 149 -12.97 0.05 3.60
N LEU A 150 -14.28 -0.02 3.40
CA LEU A 150 -14.91 -0.27 2.12
C LEU A 150 -15.48 1.04 1.58
N ASN A 151 -14.96 1.46 0.44
CA ASN A 151 -15.41 2.65 -0.27
C ASN A 151 -15.89 2.26 -1.66
N GLN A 152 -17.07 2.70 -2.05
CA GLN A 152 -17.60 2.48 -3.38
C GLN A 152 -17.58 3.80 -4.16
N LEU A 153 -16.94 3.79 -5.33
CA LEU A 153 -16.95 4.89 -6.28
C LEU A 153 -17.92 4.56 -7.39
N LYS A 154 -18.88 5.45 -7.61
CA LYS A 154 -19.85 5.38 -8.71
C LYS A 154 -19.42 6.28 -9.85
N PHE A 155 -19.57 5.80 -11.08
CA PHE A 155 -19.23 6.50 -12.32
C PHE A 155 -20.49 6.71 -13.17
N GLU A 156 -20.47 7.72 -14.02
CA GLU A 156 -21.58 7.98 -14.92
C GLU A 156 -21.75 6.88 -15.98
N SER A 157 -20.63 6.22 -16.35
CA SER A 157 -20.63 5.12 -17.30
C SER A 157 -19.61 4.03 -16.95
N ALA A 158 -19.84 2.83 -17.46
CA ALA A 158 -18.89 1.73 -17.39
C ALA A 158 -17.52 2.11 -18.00
N LEU A 159 -17.53 2.87 -19.09
CA LEU A 159 -16.29 3.30 -19.75
C LEU A 159 -15.46 4.21 -18.86
N GLU A 160 -16.08 5.10 -18.11
CA GLU A 160 -15.39 5.96 -17.12
C GLU A 160 -14.81 5.14 -15.96
N ALA A 161 -15.55 4.16 -15.45
CA ALA A 161 -15.03 3.24 -14.43
C ALA A 161 -13.75 2.53 -14.91
N PHE A 162 -13.72 2.02 -16.14
CA PHE A 162 -12.54 1.38 -16.70
C PHE A 162 -11.40 2.37 -17.03
N ARG A 163 -11.71 3.60 -17.44
CA ARG A 163 -10.70 4.67 -17.61
C ARG A 163 -10.05 5.01 -16.26
N HIS A 164 -10.85 5.14 -15.20
CA HIS A 164 -10.36 5.38 -13.85
C HIS A 164 -9.39 4.27 -13.39
N LEU A 165 -9.73 2.99 -13.61
CA LEU A 165 -8.83 1.87 -13.34
C LEU A 165 -7.49 1.99 -14.07
N LYS A 166 -7.54 2.35 -15.36
CA LYS A 166 -6.33 2.55 -16.16
C LYS A 166 -5.44 3.66 -15.60
N LEU A 167 -6.03 4.76 -15.16
CA LEU A 167 -5.30 5.92 -14.62
C LEU A 167 -4.78 5.68 -13.18
N SER A 168 -5.45 4.83 -12.41
CA SER A 168 -5.05 4.51 -11.03
C SER A 168 -3.90 3.49 -10.91
N GLY A 169 -3.29 3.09 -12.03
CA GLY A 169 -2.15 2.16 -12.02
C GLY A 169 -2.52 0.68 -11.86
N VAL A 170 -3.81 0.34 -11.87
CA VAL A 170 -4.31 -1.05 -11.74
C VAL A 170 -4.11 -1.89 -13.03
N ASN A 171 -3.33 -1.39 -13.99
CA ASN A 171 -3.03 -2.08 -15.27
C ASN A 171 -2.36 -3.45 -15.11
N SER A 172 -1.82 -3.74 -13.95
CA SER A 172 -1.12 -4.97 -13.60
C SER A 172 -2.02 -6.14 -13.22
N LEU A 173 -3.36 -5.97 -13.20
CA LEU A 173 -4.28 -7.10 -13.00
C LEU A 173 -4.25 -8.10 -14.16
N GLY A 174 -3.71 -7.73 -15.32
CA GLY A 174 -3.67 -8.54 -16.53
C GLY A 174 -4.37 -7.89 -17.72
N ARG A 175 -4.27 -8.52 -18.87
CA ARG A 175 -4.95 -8.07 -20.09
C ARG A 175 -6.31 -8.73 -20.20
N PHE A 176 -7.35 -7.95 -20.39
CA PHE A 176 -8.69 -8.46 -20.70
C PHE A 176 -9.31 -7.64 -21.84
N TYR A 177 -10.25 -8.25 -22.52
CA TYR A 177 -10.96 -7.60 -23.61
C TYR A 177 -12.13 -6.78 -23.07
N LEU A 178 -12.10 -5.47 -23.27
CA LEU A 178 -13.17 -4.55 -22.91
C LEU A 178 -14.18 -4.46 -24.06
N GLY A 179 -15.04 -5.48 -24.18
CA GLY A 179 -16.09 -5.51 -25.19
C GLY A 179 -17.42 -4.93 -24.69
N LYS A 180 -18.36 -4.71 -25.65
CA LYS A 180 -19.71 -4.21 -25.37
C LYS A 180 -20.42 -5.01 -24.26
N LYS A 181 -20.29 -6.34 -24.26
CA LYS A 181 -20.88 -7.23 -23.25
C LYS A 181 -20.36 -6.95 -21.83
N THR A 182 -19.05 -6.69 -21.68
CA THR A 182 -18.44 -6.36 -20.38
C THR A 182 -18.95 -5.00 -19.86
N LEU A 183 -19.07 -4.02 -20.74
CA LEU A 183 -19.61 -2.70 -20.40
C LEU A 183 -21.07 -2.78 -19.95
N LEU A 184 -21.91 -3.54 -20.68
CA LEU A 184 -23.31 -3.74 -20.29
C LEU A 184 -23.43 -4.43 -18.92
N LYS A 185 -22.69 -5.52 -18.69
CA LYS A 185 -22.67 -6.22 -17.39
C LYS A 185 -22.20 -5.32 -16.25
N MET A 186 -21.22 -4.43 -16.49
CA MET A 186 -20.78 -3.47 -15.48
C MET A 186 -21.89 -2.52 -15.06
N GLN A 187 -22.67 -2.05 -16.03
CA GLN A 187 -23.83 -1.18 -15.78
C GLN A 187 -24.96 -1.95 -15.08
N GLU A 188 -25.36 -3.11 -15.60
CA GLU A 188 -26.52 -3.89 -15.11
C GLU A 188 -26.29 -4.46 -13.71
N ASN A 189 -25.13 -5.07 -13.47
CA ASN A 189 -24.87 -5.80 -12.25
C ASN A 189 -24.25 -4.93 -11.14
N PHE A 190 -23.55 -3.86 -11.48
CA PHE A 190 -22.75 -3.08 -10.54
C PHE A 190 -23.03 -1.57 -10.59
N ASN A 191 -24.02 -1.14 -11.42
CA ASN A 191 -24.39 0.26 -11.56
C ASN A 191 -23.18 1.19 -11.78
N ASN A 192 -22.23 0.74 -12.61
CA ASN A 192 -20.96 1.41 -12.91
C ASN A 192 -20.12 1.75 -11.66
N SER A 193 -20.20 0.95 -10.62
CA SER A 193 -19.47 1.20 -9.37
C SER A 193 -18.24 0.31 -9.23
N LEU A 194 -17.21 0.80 -8.56
CA LEU A 194 -16.01 0.06 -8.17
C LEU A 194 -15.85 0.10 -6.66
N THR A 195 -15.61 -1.05 -6.06
CA THR A 195 -15.33 -1.19 -4.63
C THR A 195 -13.83 -1.13 -4.38
N TYR A 196 -13.42 -0.25 -3.48
CA TYR A 196 -12.07 -0.17 -2.93
C TYR A 196 -12.09 -0.64 -1.48
N HIS A 197 -11.44 -1.77 -1.22
CA HIS A 197 -11.26 -2.31 0.11
C HIS A 197 -9.85 -1.98 0.61
N SER A 198 -9.74 -0.94 1.40
CA SER A 198 -8.47 -0.47 1.95
C SER A 198 -8.19 -1.07 3.31
N ILE A 199 -6.95 -1.53 3.54
CA ILE A 199 -6.46 -2.00 4.85
C ILE A 199 -5.36 -1.05 5.31
N TYR A 200 -5.42 -0.65 6.58
CA TYR A 200 -4.46 0.23 7.24
C TYR A 200 -3.83 -0.48 8.43
N ILE A 201 -2.52 -0.38 8.54
CA ILE A 201 -1.69 -1.07 9.52
C ILE A 201 -0.80 -0.05 10.20
N LEU A 202 -0.89 0.06 11.50
CA LEU A 202 0.06 0.76 12.35
C LEU A 202 0.53 -0.21 13.43
N CYS A 203 1.82 -0.49 13.44
CA CYS A 203 2.42 -1.43 14.38
C CYS A 203 3.69 -0.86 14.96
N GLN A 204 4.06 -1.37 16.14
CA GLN A 204 5.37 -1.14 16.76
C GLN A 204 6.17 -2.44 16.79
N LYS A 205 7.49 -2.35 16.62
CA LYS A 205 8.37 -3.51 16.74
C LYS A 205 8.35 -4.04 18.17
N ARG A 206 7.94 -5.31 18.35
CA ARG A 206 8.08 -5.98 19.64
C ARG A 206 9.54 -6.25 19.97
N ILE A 207 9.91 -5.98 21.20
CA ILE A 207 11.17 -6.44 21.80
C ILE A 207 10.86 -7.81 22.39
N LYS A 208 11.63 -8.79 21.98
CA LYS A 208 11.66 -10.10 22.66
C LYS A 208 12.56 -10.01 23.87
#